data_23c8dce8b75859c5638639c55e69c146
#
_entry.id   23c8dce8b75859c5638639c55e69c146
#
_cell.length_a   1.000
_cell.length_b   1.000
_cell.length_c   1.000
_cell.angle_alpha   90.00
_cell.angle_beta   90.00
_cell.angle_gamma   90.00
#
_symmetry.space_group_name_H-M   'P 1'
#
loop_
_entity.id
_entity.type
_entity.pdbx_description
1 polymer ?
#
loop_
_entity_poly.entity_id
_entity_poly.type
_entity_poly.pdbx_seq_one_letter_code
_entity_poly.pdbx_strand_id
1 'polypeptide(L)'
;MSRITIVGGGISGLAAAHRLASEHEVIVLEATDHLGGCLDSTTLSGTVAEGIDLGAEASLHRRPETRELIAELGLDPVHPSREHGSQVLSRGGLRPIPRETIMGVPADPDTVADLLGPEATARVAAEEVTAPIAGTDTSVGEFLAARLGDDLVDTLVDPLLAGVYAGRCRDLSLAATVPALLPAALDRTSVLDRAATLLVARAETAHTDPGGEPAPVFLSLPGGIGALIPALAEAITAAGGEIRTGSPVTGLSRAGSGWSVATPDGAIESDTVILATPAYVTADLLAEAAPGPATTLAAVPYASTALVLALVDLGDDDLEGSGFLVPPTADAFIKASTFASNKWPWMRRRIPAGTALVRMSVGRFGDAPGTWQDLDDAELTDRAFADWQAITGRSGDRILTAEVRRWDRALPQYVPGHLDAVDDLDEEIAGIEGLELVGSAYSGVGIPACIGRAHAVADRLMTTDSPDETKEKQ
;
A
#
# COMPACT_ATOMS: atom_id res chain seq x y z
N MET A 1 19.43 28.85 2.78
CA MET A 1 19.44 27.38 2.75
C MET A 1 19.36 26.89 4.17
N SER A 2 18.28 26.23 4.55
CA SER A 2 18.12 25.54 5.83
C SER A 2 18.64 24.11 5.73
N ARG A 3 19.04 23.53 6.86
CA ARG A 3 19.40 22.12 6.95
C ARG A 3 18.17 21.30 7.33
N ILE A 4 17.85 20.32 6.50
CA ILE A 4 16.70 19.42 6.70
C ILE A 4 17.22 17.99 6.87
N THR A 5 16.93 17.38 8.03
CA THR A 5 17.20 15.95 8.24
C THR A 5 15.92 15.16 8.07
N ILE A 6 15.96 14.15 7.20
CA ILE A 6 14.86 13.22 6.93
C ILE A 6 15.19 11.87 7.55
N VAL A 7 14.34 11.39 8.43
CA VAL A 7 14.52 10.12 9.15
C VAL A 7 13.67 9.05 8.49
N GLY A 8 14.28 8.11 7.82
CA GLY A 8 13.67 7.02 7.06
C GLY A 8 13.87 7.15 5.55
N GLY A 9 14.53 6.15 4.96
CA GLY A 9 14.86 6.05 3.53
C GLY A 9 13.82 5.27 2.71
N GLY A 10 12.56 5.23 3.15
CA GLY A 10 11.44 4.69 2.37
C GLY A 10 10.96 5.69 1.31
N ILE A 11 9.97 5.28 0.50
CA ILE A 11 9.43 6.09 -0.60
C ILE A 11 9.01 7.51 -0.18
N SER A 12 8.41 7.67 1.03
CA SER A 12 7.98 8.97 1.53
C SER A 12 9.16 9.89 1.85
N GLY A 13 10.19 9.37 2.54
CA GLY A 13 11.38 10.15 2.87
C GLY A 13 12.18 10.52 1.64
N LEU A 14 12.36 9.58 0.70
CA LEU A 14 13.08 9.83 -0.55
C LEU A 14 12.33 10.79 -1.48
N ALA A 15 10.98 10.73 -1.55
CA ALA A 15 10.19 11.68 -2.33
C ALA A 15 10.28 13.11 -1.76
N ALA A 16 10.27 13.27 -0.43
CA ALA A 16 10.51 14.55 0.21
C ALA A 16 11.93 15.07 -0.07
N ALA A 17 12.94 14.19 0.10
CA ALA A 17 14.34 14.53 -0.17
C ALA A 17 14.58 14.98 -1.62
N HIS A 18 14.03 14.25 -2.58
CA HIS A 18 14.13 14.57 -4.01
C HIS A 18 13.64 16.00 -4.31
N ARG A 19 12.51 16.40 -3.70
CA ARG A 19 11.90 17.72 -3.92
C ARG A 19 12.66 18.84 -3.24
N LEU A 20 13.35 18.57 -2.13
CA LEU A 20 14.02 19.57 -1.29
C LEU A 20 15.52 19.74 -1.60
N ALA A 21 16.18 18.71 -2.15
CA ALA A 21 17.64 18.67 -2.25
C ALA A 21 18.27 19.75 -3.12
N SER A 22 17.51 20.36 -4.07
CA SER A 22 18.01 21.47 -4.89
C SER A 22 18.02 22.83 -4.19
N GLU A 23 17.23 22.99 -3.12
CA GLU A 23 16.98 24.27 -2.44
C GLU A 23 17.56 24.31 -1.02
N HIS A 24 17.77 23.12 -0.41
CA HIS A 24 18.18 22.96 0.99
C HIS A 24 19.36 22.00 1.13
N GLU A 25 20.05 22.06 2.28
CA GLU A 25 21.00 21.01 2.71
C GLU A 25 20.21 19.83 3.27
N VAL A 26 20.01 18.78 2.47
CA VAL A 26 19.20 17.63 2.83
C VAL A 26 20.07 16.44 3.22
N ILE A 27 19.78 15.83 4.37
CA ILE A 27 20.40 14.59 4.85
C ILE A 27 19.31 13.56 5.11
N VAL A 28 19.35 12.42 4.41
CA VAL A 28 18.47 11.26 4.66
C VAL A 28 19.21 10.26 5.52
N LEU A 29 18.60 9.85 6.64
CA LEU A 29 19.11 8.82 7.56
C LEU A 29 18.23 7.58 7.48
N GLU A 30 18.79 6.47 7.05
CA GLU A 30 18.14 5.17 7.01
C GLU A 30 18.80 4.23 8.02
N ALA A 31 18.00 3.56 8.84
CA ALA A 31 18.48 2.69 9.92
C ALA A 31 19.12 1.40 9.41
N THR A 32 18.60 0.86 8.30
CA THR A 32 19.10 -0.37 7.67
C THR A 32 20.21 -0.08 6.68
N ASP A 33 20.81 -1.12 6.13
CA ASP A 33 21.86 -1.03 5.11
C ASP A 33 21.34 -0.78 3.69
N HIS A 34 20.01 -0.74 3.51
CA HIS A 34 19.35 -0.54 2.22
C HIS A 34 18.19 0.46 2.30
N LEU A 35 17.91 1.11 1.19
CA LEU A 35 16.80 2.04 1.02
C LEU A 35 15.54 1.32 0.53
N GLY A 36 14.39 2.00 0.62
CA GLY A 36 13.14 1.60 -0.01
C GLY A 36 12.01 1.27 0.95
N GLY A 37 12.32 0.84 2.18
CA GLY A 37 11.28 0.42 3.12
C GLY A 37 10.44 -0.73 2.55
N CYS A 38 9.13 -0.48 2.32
CA CYS A 38 8.23 -1.50 1.71
C CYS A 38 8.37 -1.63 0.18
N LEU A 39 9.20 -0.84 -0.48
CA LEU A 39 9.59 -1.01 -1.89
C LEU A 39 10.93 -1.76 -1.93
N ASP A 40 10.86 -3.04 -1.70
CA ASP A 40 11.99 -3.94 -1.65
C ASP A 40 11.92 -4.97 -2.77
N SER A 41 13.05 -5.31 -3.35
CA SER A 41 13.16 -6.22 -4.49
C SER A 41 14.35 -7.13 -4.40
N THR A 42 14.26 -8.28 -5.05
CA THR A 42 15.31 -9.30 -5.09
C THR A 42 15.62 -9.77 -6.51
N THR A 43 16.69 -10.57 -6.61
CA THR A 43 17.00 -11.38 -7.77
C THR A 43 16.92 -12.86 -7.35
N LEU A 44 15.84 -13.52 -7.74
CA LEU A 44 15.62 -14.91 -7.37
C LEU A 44 16.56 -15.84 -8.16
N SER A 45 17.24 -16.75 -7.46
CA SER A 45 18.14 -17.74 -8.07
C SER A 45 17.44 -18.57 -9.14
N GLY A 46 18.15 -18.85 -10.24
CA GLY A 46 17.62 -19.62 -11.39
C GLY A 46 16.76 -18.80 -12.36
N THR A 47 16.67 -17.49 -12.16
CA THR A 47 16.06 -16.56 -13.12
C THR A 47 17.09 -15.55 -13.62
N VAL A 48 16.78 -14.88 -14.74
CA VAL A 48 17.45 -13.66 -15.18
C VAL A 48 16.59 -12.42 -14.91
N ALA A 49 15.54 -12.58 -14.08
CA ALA A 49 14.69 -11.49 -13.65
C ALA A 49 15.33 -10.80 -12.44
N GLU A 50 15.77 -9.59 -12.64
CA GLU A 50 16.21 -8.67 -11.59
C GLU A 50 15.05 -7.78 -11.18
N GLY A 51 15.05 -7.32 -9.93
CA GLY A 51 14.06 -6.40 -9.42
C GLY A 51 12.66 -7.02 -9.26
N ILE A 52 12.58 -8.24 -8.76
CA ILE A 52 11.31 -8.87 -8.41
C ILE A 52 10.85 -8.29 -7.07
N ASP A 53 9.74 -7.58 -7.05
CA ASP A 53 9.25 -6.92 -5.84
C ASP A 53 8.85 -7.94 -4.75
N LEU A 54 9.37 -7.77 -3.56
CA LEU A 54 9.05 -8.54 -2.35
C LEU A 54 8.03 -7.83 -1.45
N GLY A 55 7.81 -6.55 -1.67
CA GLY A 55 6.82 -5.73 -0.98
C GLY A 55 5.69 -5.27 -1.91
N ALA A 56 5.49 -3.96 -2.00
CA ALA A 56 4.57 -3.39 -2.98
C ALA A 56 5.09 -3.65 -4.39
N GLU A 57 4.20 -4.02 -5.32
CA GLU A 57 4.59 -4.39 -6.70
C GLU A 57 4.02 -3.45 -7.77
N ALA A 58 3.10 -2.58 -7.39
CA ALA A 58 2.40 -1.70 -8.31
C ALA A 58 1.85 -0.46 -7.63
N SER A 59 1.66 0.58 -8.40
CA SER A 59 0.96 1.80 -8.01
C SER A 59 -0.34 1.97 -8.81
N LEU A 60 -1.31 2.72 -8.26
CA LEU A 60 -2.55 3.04 -8.96
C LEU A 60 -2.28 4.02 -10.10
N HIS A 61 -2.55 3.60 -11.34
CA HIS A 61 -2.33 4.43 -12.53
C HIS A 61 -3.15 5.73 -12.55
N ARG A 62 -4.38 5.72 -11.99
CA ARG A 62 -5.26 6.89 -11.94
C ARG A 62 -4.76 8.03 -11.04
N ARG A 63 -3.83 7.74 -10.13
CA ARG A 63 -3.24 8.72 -9.21
C ARG A 63 -2.03 9.38 -9.88
N PRO A 64 -1.99 10.72 -9.95
CA PRO A 64 -0.93 11.43 -10.67
C PRO A 64 0.43 11.34 -10.00
N GLU A 65 0.50 11.29 -8.68
CA GLU A 65 1.72 11.48 -7.89
C GLU A 65 2.85 10.52 -8.30
N THR A 66 2.54 9.24 -8.46
CA THR A 66 3.55 8.25 -8.90
C THR A 66 3.92 8.42 -10.36
N ARG A 67 2.95 8.77 -11.23
CA ARG A 67 3.22 8.97 -12.67
C ARG A 67 4.10 10.19 -12.91
N GLU A 68 3.84 11.27 -12.18
CA GLU A 68 4.63 12.50 -12.25
C GLU A 68 6.05 12.26 -11.77
N LEU A 69 6.23 11.59 -10.62
CA LEU A 69 7.54 11.24 -10.12
C LEU A 69 8.32 10.33 -11.09
N ILE A 70 7.66 9.31 -11.69
CA ILE A 70 8.27 8.45 -12.72
C ILE A 70 8.75 9.29 -13.92
N ALA A 71 7.93 10.26 -14.37
CA ALA A 71 8.27 11.14 -15.48
C ALA A 71 9.41 12.11 -15.12
N GLU A 72 9.42 12.69 -13.92
CA GLU A 72 10.51 13.54 -13.40
C GLU A 72 11.84 12.79 -13.34
N LEU A 73 11.82 11.51 -13.00
CA LEU A 73 13.00 10.64 -12.97
C LEU A 73 13.39 10.09 -14.35
N GLY A 74 12.65 10.43 -15.43
CA GLY A 74 12.92 9.96 -16.78
C GLY A 74 12.74 8.46 -16.97
N LEU A 75 11.87 7.83 -16.16
CA LEU A 75 11.58 6.40 -16.24
C LEU A 75 10.33 6.11 -17.08
N ASP A 76 10.28 4.93 -17.69
CA ASP A 76 9.15 4.48 -18.50
C ASP A 76 8.28 3.48 -17.72
N PRO A 77 6.99 3.77 -17.46
CA PRO A 77 6.11 2.85 -16.76
C PRO A 77 5.71 1.66 -17.63
N VAL A 78 5.44 0.53 -16.98
CA VAL A 78 4.82 -0.66 -17.58
C VAL A 78 3.49 -0.96 -16.92
N HIS A 79 2.64 -1.69 -17.64
CA HIS A 79 1.29 -2.01 -17.19
C HIS A 79 1.07 -3.52 -17.13
N PRO A 80 0.13 -3.99 -16.28
CA PRO A 80 -0.23 -5.41 -16.22
C PRO A 80 -0.79 -5.90 -17.56
N SER A 81 -0.66 -7.19 -17.80
CA SER A 81 -1.32 -7.85 -18.91
C SER A 81 -2.83 -7.63 -18.88
N ARG A 82 -3.43 -7.35 -20.04
CA ARG A 82 -4.88 -7.24 -20.19
C ARG A 82 -5.55 -8.60 -20.43
N GLU A 83 -4.78 -9.61 -20.77
CA GLU A 83 -5.25 -10.97 -21.06
C GLU A 83 -5.59 -11.74 -19.79
N HIS A 84 -4.99 -11.36 -18.65
CA HIS A 84 -5.09 -12.07 -17.39
C HIS A 84 -5.84 -11.24 -16.33
N GLY A 85 -7.06 -11.70 -15.98
CA GLY A 85 -7.86 -11.12 -14.89
C GLY A 85 -7.48 -11.71 -13.53
N SER A 86 -7.83 -11.00 -12.46
CA SER A 86 -7.74 -11.50 -11.10
C SER A 86 -8.95 -12.35 -10.73
N GLN A 87 -8.76 -13.31 -9.84
CA GLN A 87 -9.78 -14.26 -9.39
C GLN A 87 -9.97 -14.18 -7.85
N VAL A 88 -11.05 -14.75 -7.37
CA VAL A 88 -11.30 -14.97 -5.93
C VAL A 88 -11.74 -16.42 -5.72
N LEU A 89 -11.30 -17.02 -4.61
CA LEU A 89 -11.75 -18.33 -4.21
C LEU A 89 -13.20 -18.22 -3.70
N SER A 90 -14.12 -18.85 -4.40
CA SER A 90 -15.54 -18.86 -4.01
C SER A 90 -16.20 -20.14 -4.47
N ARG A 91 -17.13 -20.68 -3.65
CA ARG A 91 -17.94 -21.84 -3.96
C ARG A 91 -17.13 -23.05 -4.45
N GLY A 92 -15.98 -23.28 -3.80
CA GLY A 92 -15.10 -24.41 -4.08
C GLY A 92 -14.22 -24.29 -5.32
N GLY A 93 -14.07 -23.10 -5.92
CA GLY A 93 -13.19 -22.89 -7.06
C GLY A 93 -12.81 -21.42 -7.26
N LEU A 94 -11.84 -21.18 -8.15
CA LEU A 94 -11.43 -19.83 -8.53
C LEU A 94 -12.43 -19.24 -9.54
N ARG A 95 -12.88 -18.02 -9.27
CA ARG A 95 -13.84 -17.29 -10.11
C ARG A 95 -13.34 -15.89 -10.41
N PRO A 96 -13.59 -15.34 -11.61
CA PRO A 96 -13.18 -13.98 -11.96
C PRO A 96 -13.75 -12.93 -11.00
N ILE A 97 -12.93 -11.97 -10.60
CA ILE A 97 -13.41 -10.80 -9.85
C ILE A 97 -14.15 -9.86 -10.81
N PRO A 98 -15.42 -9.50 -10.52
CA PRO A 98 -16.18 -8.60 -11.37
C PRO A 98 -15.54 -7.21 -11.44
N ARG A 99 -15.48 -6.65 -12.65
CA ARG A 99 -14.89 -5.30 -12.87
C ARG A 99 -15.85 -4.16 -12.56
N GLU A 100 -17.15 -4.42 -12.64
CA GLU A 100 -18.24 -3.43 -12.45
C GLU A 100 -18.66 -3.33 -11.00
N THR A 101 -17.66 -3.13 -10.13
CA THR A 101 -17.87 -2.94 -8.69
C THR A 101 -17.03 -1.78 -8.15
N ILE A 102 -17.46 -1.21 -7.04
CA ILE A 102 -16.68 -0.26 -6.23
C ILE A 102 -16.22 -1.01 -4.97
N MET A 103 -14.95 -1.42 -4.93
CA MET A 103 -14.39 -2.23 -3.86
C MET A 103 -15.26 -3.46 -3.49
N GLY A 104 -15.75 -4.15 -4.52
CA GLY A 104 -16.58 -5.32 -4.36
C GLY A 104 -18.10 -5.04 -4.29
N VAL A 105 -18.52 -3.80 -4.10
CA VAL A 105 -19.95 -3.43 -4.09
C VAL A 105 -20.43 -3.26 -5.54
N PRO A 106 -21.40 -4.08 -6.02
CA PRO A 106 -21.91 -4.01 -7.37
C PRO A 106 -22.91 -2.85 -7.53
N ALA A 107 -23.10 -2.37 -8.79
CA ALA A 107 -24.23 -1.56 -9.15
C ALA A 107 -25.48 -2.42 -9.46
N ASP A 108 -25.24 -3.57 -10.08
CA ASP A 108 -26.25 -4.58 -10.38
C ASP A 108 -25.93 -5.85 -9.59
N PRO A 109 -26.82 -6.34 -8.72
CA PRO A 109 -26.63 -7.55 -7.95
C PRO A 109 -26.28 -8.80 -8.78
N ASP A 110 -26.77 -8.90 -10.01
CA ASP A 110 -26.48 -10.02 -10.90
C ASP A 110 -24.98 -10.11 -11.27
N THR A 111 -24.25 -9.00 -11.18
CA THR A 111 -22.78 -8.94 -11.40
C THR A 111 -22.01 -9.89 -10.47
N VAL A 112 -22.51 -10.14 -9.28
CA VAL A 112 -21.85 -10.99 -8.25
C VAL A 112 -22.49 -12.38 -8.11
N ALA A 113 -23.46 -12.73 -8.96
CA ALA A 113 -24.24 -13.96 -8.84
C ALA A 113 -23.38 -15.25 -8.93
N ASP A 114 -22.39 -15.26 -9.82
CA ASP A 114 -21.46 -16.40 -9.95
C ASP A 114 -20.61 -16.61 -8.70
N LEU A 115 -20.27 -15.54 -8.01
CA LEU A 115 -19.51 -15.60 -6.77
C LEU A 115 -20.37 -16.06 -5.60
N LEU A 116 -21.54 -15.47 -5.43
CA LEU A 116 -22.33 -15.61 -4.22
C LEU A 116 -23.35 -16.74 -4.29
N GLY A 117 -23.89 -17.03 -5.49
CA GLY A 117 -25.03 -17.91 -5.68
C GLY A 117 -26.38 -17.21 -5.41
N PRO A 118 -27.50 -17.89 -5.68
CA PRO A 118 -28.80 -17.23 -5.81
C PRO A 118 -29.34 -16.61 -4.51
N GLU A 119 -29.14 -17.24 -3.37
CA GLU A 119 -29.65 -16.74 -2.07
C GLU A 119 -28.93 -15.45 -1.65
N ALA A 120 -27.61 -15.47 -1.65
CA ALA A 120 -26.81 -14.31 -1.30
C ALA A 120 -26.95 -13.17 -2.31
N THR A 121 -27.10 -13.48 -3.62
CA THR A 121 -27.40 -12.48 -4.64
C THR A 121 -28.77 -11.81 -4.40
N ALA A 122 -29.79 -12.59 -4.02
CA ALA A 122 -31.09 -12.05 -3.66
C ALA A 122 -31.02 -11.16 -2.40
N ARG A 123 -30.15 -11.50 -1.42
CA ARG A 123 -29.91 -10.64 -0.25
C ARG A 123 -29.27 -9.31 -0.64
N VAL A 124 -28.31 -9.30 -1.57
CA VAL A 124 -27.72 -8.07 -2.12
C VAL A 124 -28.79 -7.21 -2.82
N ALA A 125 -29.64 -7.85 -3.65
CA ALA A 125 -30.72 -7.16 -4.37
C ALA A 125 -31.77 -6.56 -3.42
N ALA A 126 -31.98 -7.17 -2.27
CA ALA A 126 -32.87 -6.70 -1.21
C ALA A 126 -32.16 -5.77 -0.23
N GLU A 127 -31.38 -4.81 -0.72
CA GLU A 127 -30.61 -3.89 0.14
C GLU A 127 -31.50 -3.27 1.23
N GLU A 128 -31.04 -3.36 2.48
CA GLU A 128 -31.71 -2.73 3.62
C GLU A 128 -31.10 -1.37 3.91
N VAL A 129 -31.76 -0.28 3.48
CA VAL A 129 -31.29 1.08 3.76
C VAL A 129 -31.51 1.41 5.24
N THR A 130 -30.47 1.27 6.03
CA THR A 130 -30.44 1.51 7.48
C THR A 130 -30.49 3.02 7.81
N ALA A 131 -30.68 3.37 9.09
CA ALA A 131 -30.50 4.75 9.54
C ALA A 131 -29.05 5.22 9.29
N PRO A 132 -28.84 6.56 9.16
CA PRO A 132 -27.49 7.10 9.12
C PRO A 132 -26.63 6.63 10.29
N ILE A 133 -25.33 6.45 10.06
CA ILE A 133 -24.40 6.11 11.13
C ILE A 133 -24.32 7.26 12.16
N ALA A 134 -24.00 6.90 13.39
CA ALA A 134 -23.71 7.89 14.42
C ALA A 134 -22.25 8.36 14.28
N GLY A 135 -22.06 9.67 14.03
CA GLY A 135 -20.72 10.21 13.84
C GLY A 135 -20.29 10.32 12.38
N THR A 136 -18.98 10.44 12.17
CA THR A 136 -18.36 10.75 10.87
C THR A 136 -17.85 9.52 10.14
N ASP A 137 -17.71 8.36 10.84
CA ASP A 137 -17.07 7.16 10.33
C ASP A 137 -17.68 5.87 10.90
N THR A 138 -17.41 4.74 10.27
CA THR A 138 -17.83 3.40 10.69
C THR A 138 -16.93 2.34 10.03
N SER A 139 -17.07 1.07 10.48
CA SER A 139 -16.43 -0.06 9.81
C SER A 139 -17.03 -0.32 8.43
N VAL A 140 -16.17 -0.56 7.42
CA VAL A 140 -16.60 -0.96 6.07
C VAL A 140 -17.44 -2.22 6.12
N GLY A 141 -16.93 -3.26 6.79
CA GLY A 141 -17.56 -4.58 6.81
C GLY A 141 -18.90 -4.58 7.55
N GLU A 142 -18.99 -3.93 8.71
CA GLU A 142 -20.26 -3.85 9.46
C GLU A 142 -21.31 -3.05 8.69
N PHE A 143 -20.94 -1.92 8.11
CA PHE A 143 -21.83 -1.11 7.30
C PHE A 143 -22.37 -1.87 6.09
N LEU A 144 -21.50 -2.52 5.33
CA LEU A 144 -21.90 -3.23 4.12
C LEU A 144 -22.64 -4.54 4.44
N ALA A 145 -22.27 -5.26 5.50
CA ALA A 145 -22.97 -6.48 5.93
C ALA A 145 -24.40 -6.20 6.35
N ALA A 146 -24.62 -5.12 7.12
CA ALA A 146 -25.97 -4.68 7.49
C ALA A 146 -26.85 -4.35 6.28
N ARG A 147 -26.25 -3.78 5.22
CA ARG A 147 -26.95 -3.37 4.01
C ARG A 147 -27.16 -4.50 2.99
N LEU A 148 -26.09 -5.25 2.69
CA LEU A 148 -26.00 -6.14 1.55
C LEU A 148 -25.83 -7.62 1.94
N GLY A 149 -25.57 -7.90 3.22
CA GLY A 149 -25.33 -9.25 3.76
C GLY A 149 -23.85 -9.61 3.89
N ASP A 150 -23.60 -10.59 4.78
CA ASP A 150 -22.25 -11.05 5.11
C ASP A 150 -21.56 -11.76 3.94
N ASP A 151 -22.30 -12.50 3.13
CA ASP A 151 -21.73 -13.27 2.01
C ASP A 151 -20.99 -12.39 1.00
N LEU A 152 -21.52 -11.21 0.65
CA LEU A 152 -20.84 -10.25 -0.24
C LEU A 152 -19.58 -9.72 0.43
N VAL A 153 -19.71 -9.35 1.69
CA VAL A 153 -18.60 -8.76 2.46
C VAL A 153 -17.45 -9.74 2.58
N ASP A 154 -17.72 -10.93 3.06
CA ASP A 154 -16.70 -11.93 3.34
C ASP A 154 -16.10 -12.55 2.08
N THR A 155 -16.89 -12.69 0.98
CA THR A 155 -16.41 -13.30 -0.26
C THR A 155 -15.65 -12.34 -1.15
N LEU A 156 -16.02 -11.06 -1.16
CA LEU A 156 -15.47 -10.12 -2.15
C LEU A 156 -14.87 -8.84 -1.53
N VAL A 157 -15.59 -8.17 -0.64
CA VAL A 157 -15.12 -6.87 -0.07
C VAL A 157 -13.89 -7.08 0.81
N ASP A 158 -13.94 -8.03 1.74
CA ASP A 158 -12.84 -8.31 2.66
C ASP A 158 -11.56 -8.74 1.93
N PRO A 159 -11.58 -9.71 0.98
CA PRO A 159 -10.38 -10.07 0.23
C PRO A 159 -9.76 -8.91 -0.56
N LEU A 160 -10.57 -8.03 -1.13
CA LEU A 160 -10.09 -6.87 -1.87
C LEU A 160 -9.37 -5.86 -0.96
N LEU A 161 -9.94 -5.56 0.22
CA LEU A 161 -9.31 -4.68 1.21
C LEU A 161 -8.11 -5.33 1.89
N ALA A 162 -8.19 -6.64 2.18
CA ALA A 162 -7.07 -7.39 2.73
C ALA A 162 -5.86 -7.43 1.78
N GLY A 163 -6.08 -7.37 0.48
CA GLY A 163 -5.02 -7.23 -0.53
C GLY A 163 -4.23 -5.92 -0.42
N VAL A 164 -4.82 -4.87 0.14
CA VAL A 164 -4.21 -3.55 0.31
C VAL A 164 -3.67 -3.34 1.73
N TYR A 165 -4.49 -3.66 2.74
CA TYR A 165 -4.20 -3.34 4.14
C TYR A 165 -3.70 -4.54 4.96
N ALA A 166 -3.80 -5.75 4.44
CA ALA A 166 -3.69 -7.00 5.21
C ALA A 166 -4.59 -7.01 6.47
N GLY A 167 -5.65 -6.21 6.47
CA GLY A 167 -6.64 -6.05 7.54
C GLY A 167 -7.93 -6.79 7.24
N ARG A 168 -8.84 -6.77 8.21
CA ARG A 168 -10.21 -7.21 8.05
C ARG A 168 -11.10 -6.01 7.74
N CYS A 169 -11.95 -6.10 6.72
CA CYS A 169 -12.85 -4.99 6.39
C CYS A 169 -13.79 -4.61 7.54
N ARG A 170 -14.03 -5.52 8.48
CA ARG A 170 -14.83 -5.28 9.68
C ARG A 170 -14.12 -4.41 10.72
N ASP A 171 -12.80 -4.27 10.63
CA ASP A 171 -11.99 -3.42 11.50
C ASP A 171 -11.56 -2.12 10.80
N LEU A 172 -11.70 -2.02 9.48
CA LEU A 172 -11.23 -0.90 8.69
C LEU A 172 -12.27 0.20 8.55
N SER A 173 -11.85 1.45 8.65
CA SER A 173 -12.62 2.67 8.47
C SER A 173 -13.20 2.81 7.07
N LEU A 174 -14.48 3.09 6.95
CA LEU A 174 -15.13 3.40 5.69
C LEU A 174 -14.62 4.73 5.13
N ALA A 175 -14.50 5.75 5.97
CA ALA A 175 -14.03 7.08 5.58
C ALA A 175 -12.59 7.04 5.04
N ALA A 176 -11.71 6.28 5.68
CA ALA A 176 -10.29 6.23 5.30
C ALA A 176 -10.00 5.27 4.14
N THR A 177 -10.75 4.17 4.01
CA THR A 177 -10.40 3.11 3.05
C THR A 177 -11.30 3.08 1.81
N VAL A 178 -12.59 3.43 1.95
CA VAL A 178 -13.56 3.46 0.84
C VAL A 178 -14.41 4.76 0.89
N PRO A 179 -13.78 5.95 0.92
CA PRO A 179 -14.47 7.23 1.13
C PRO A 179 -15.59 7.49 0.11
N ALA A 180 -15.50 6.90 -1.08
CA ALA A 180 -16.51 7.06 -2.11
C ALA A 180 -17.89 6.50 -1.73
N LEU A 181 -17.95 5.54 -0.79
CA LEU A 181 -19.19 4.96 -0.27
C LEU A 181 -19.68 5.64 1.03
N LEU A 182 -18.86 6.45 1.69
CA LEU A 182 -19.22 7.12 2.94
C LEU A 182 -20.53 7.94 2.86
N PRO A 183 -20.83 8.68 1.77
CA PRO A 183 -22.10 9.41 1.67
C PRO A 183 -23.34 8.50 1.82
N ALA A 184 -23.29 7.25 1.37
CA ALA A 184 -24.41 6.34 1.54
C ALA A 184 -24.65 5.97 3.03
N ALA A 185 -23.60 6.00 3.85
CA ALA A 185 -23.71 5.77 5.28
C ALA A 185 -24.25 7.01 6.04
N LEU A 186 -23.86 8.21 5.60
CA LEU A 186 -24.24 9.47 6.24
C LEU A 186 -25.65 9.96 5.83
N ASP A 187 -26.03 9.77 4.56
CA ASP A 187 -27.24 10.38 3.96
C ASP A 187 -28.44 9.44 3.87
N ARG A 188 -28.34 8.21 4.38
CA ARG A 188 -29.40 7.19 4.27
C ARG A 188 -29.83 6.94 2.82
N THR A 189 -28.85 6.84 1.92
CA THR A 189 -29.08 6.52 0.52
C THR A 189 -28.66 5.09 0.19
N SER A 190 -29.11 4.54 -0.93
CA SER A 190 -28.72 3.20 -1.38
C SER A 190 -27.23 3.13 -1.70
N VAL A 191 -26.55 2.07 -1.22
CA VAL A 191 -25.16 1.75 -1.53
C VAL A 191 -25.04 1.27 -2.97
N LEU A 192 -26.03 0.52 -3.47
CA LEU A 192 -26.08 0.05 -4.87
C LEU A 192 -26.22 1.25 -5.83
N ASP A 193 -27.12 2.18 -5.55
CA ASP A 193 -27.29 3.42 -6.35
C ASP A 193 -26.03 4.27 -6.32
N ARG A 194 -25.36 4.33 -5.16
CA ARG A 194 -24.09 5.02 -5.03
C ARG A 194 -23.00 4.37 -5.88
N ALA A 195 -22.90 3.05 -5.85
CA ALA A 195 -21.98 2.30 -6.70
C ALA A 195 -22.26 2.53 -8.18
N ALA A 196 -23.54 2.52 -8.60
CA ALA A 196 -23.94 2.82 -9.96
C ALA A 196 -23.48 4.21 -10.40
N THR A 197 -23.74 5.24 -9.58
CA THR A 197 -23.31 6.62 -9.85
C THR A 197 -21.79 6.71 -10.01
N LEU A 198 -21.03 6.05 -9.14
CA LEU A 198 -19.56 6.06 -9.19
C LEU A 198 -19.02 5.32 -10.42
N LEU A 199 -19.65 4.24 -10.85
CA LEU A 199 -19.27 3.50 -12.05
C LEU A 199 -19.52 4.30 -13.32
N VAL A 200 -20.65 5.02 -13.40
CA VAL A 200 -20.93 5.96 -14.50
C VAL A 200 -19.88 7.07 -14.55
N ALA A 201 -19.63 7.75 -13.45
CA ALA A 201 -18.61 8.80 -13.37
C ALA A 201 -17.21 8.27 -13.73
N ARG A 202 -16.87 7.04 -13.32
CA ARG A 202 -15.63 6.38 -13.70
C ARG A 202 -15.56 6.12 -15.20
N ALA A 203 -16.65 5.71 -15.83
CA ALA A 203 -16.70 5.49 -17.28
C ALA A 203 -16.57 6.81 -18.07
N GLU A 204 -17.19 7.89 -17.60
CA GLU A 204 -17.10 9.23 -18.21
C GLU A 204 -15.71 9.85 -18.10
N THR A 205 -15.00 9.58 -16.98
CA THR A 205 -13.64 10.09 -16.74
C THR A 205 -12.55 9.10 -17.17
N ALA A 206 -12.94 7.93 -17.67
CA ALA A 206 -11.99 6.93 -18.14
C ALA A 206 -11.13 7.51 -19.26
N HIS A 207 -9.87 7.78 -18.97
CA HIS A 207 -8.88 8.08 -19.99
C HIS A 207 -8.74 6.83 -20.85
N THR A 208 -8.88 7.00 -22.15
CA THR A 208 -8.51 5.96 -23.11
C THR A 208 -7.05 6.18 -23.51
N ASP A 209 -6.29 5.12 -23.58
CA ASP A 209 -4.96 5.14 -24.18
C ASP A 209 -5.06 5.64 -25.64
N PRO A 210 -3.97 6.07 -26.28
CA PRO A 210 -3.96 6.47 -27.69
C PRO A 210 -4.58 5.44 -28.65
N GLY A 211 -4.71 4.17 -28.22
CA GLY A 211 -5.40 3.08 -28.95
C GLY A 211 -6.90 2.99 -28.71
N GLY A 212 -7.51 3.89 -27.91
CA GLY A 212 -8.94 3.87 -27.59
C GLY A 212 -9.35 2.84 -26.54
N GLU A 213 -8.41 2.18 -25.87
CA GLU A 213 -8.68 1.22 -24.81
C GLU A 213 -8.71 1.88 -23.43
N PRO A 214 -9.47 1.32 -22.46
CA PRO A 214 -9.49 1.84 -21.09
C PRO A 214 -8.09 1.88 -20.48
N ALA A 215 -7.76 2.96 -19.77
CA ALA A 215 -6.49 3.06 -19.07
C ALA A 215 -6.31 1.91 -18.06
N PRO A 216 -5.09 1.41 -17.87
CA PRO A 216 -4.80 0.34 -16.94
C PRO A 216 -5.07 0.77 -15.49
N VAL A 217 -5.43 -0.17 -14.62
CA VAL A 217 -5.66 0.10 -13.19
C VAL A 217 -4.35 0.36 -12.46
N PHE A 218 -3.31 -0.37 -12.83
CA PHE A 218 -2.00 -0.34 -12.17
C PHE A 218 -0.89 0.02 -13.15
N LEU A 219 0.19 0.54 -12.58
CA LEU A 219 1.48 0.72 -13.22
C LEU A 219 2.60 0.15 -12.34
N SER A 220 3.71 -0.18 -12.96
CA SER A 220 4.98 -0.54 -12.34
C SER A 220 6.12 -0.07 -13.25
N LEU A 221 7.33 -0.56 -13.03
CA LEU A 221 8.51 -0.28 -13.84
C LEU A 221 9.11 -1.58 -14.39
N PRO A 222 9.87 -1.52 -15.48
CA PRO A 222 10.73 -2.64 -15.86
C PRO A 222 11.74 -2.90 -14.73
N GLY A 223 11.71 -4.10 -14.14
CA GLY A 223 12.51 -4.39 -12.94
C GLY A 223 11.78 -4.09 -11.63
N GLY A 224 10.43 -4.00 -11.67
CA GLY A 224 9.59 -3.79 -10.48
C GLY A 224 9.45 -2.32 -10.08
N ILE A 225 8.47 -2.03 -9.23
CA ILE A 225 8.24 -0.68 -8.73
C ILE A 225 9.37 -0.22 -7.80
N GLY A 226 10.11 -1.17 -7.21
CA GLY A 226 11.31 -0.92 -6.42
C GLY A 226 12.41 -0.19 -7.19
N ALA A 227 12.39 -0.20 -8.53
CA ALA A 227 13.32 0.56 -9.38
C ALA A 227 13.22 2.09 -9.18
N LEU A 228 12.14 2.59 -8.56
CA LEU A 228 12.05 3.99 -8.12
C LEU A 228 13.12 4.36 -7.10
N ILE A 229 13.52 3.43 -6.25
CA ILE A 229 14.41 3.71 -5.10
C ILE A 229 15.82 4.11 -5.54
N PRO A 230 16.54 3.32 -6.36
CA PRO A 230 17.86 3.73 -6.85
C PRO A 230 17.80 5.00 -7.71
N ALA A 231 16.76 5.20 -8.51
CA ALA A 231 16.59 6.40 -9.32
C ALA A 231 16.42 7.66 -8.45
N LEU A 232 15.62 7.58 -7.38
CA LEU A 232 15.47 8.65 -6.40
C LEU A 232 16.81 8.93 -5.68
N ALA A 233 17.51 7.90 -5.25
CA ALA A 233 18.79 8.06 -4.56
C ALA A 233 19.84 8.75 -5.45
N GLU A 234 19.90 8.41 -6.74
CA GLU A 234 20.75 9.05 -7.73
C GLU A 234 20.38 10.52 -7.92
N ALA A 235 19.08 10.82 -8.11
CA ALA A 235 18.58 12.17 -8.30
C ALA A 235 18.84 13.07 -7.08
N ILE A 236 18.61 12.57 -5.86
CA ILE A 236 18.88 13.27 -4.61
C ILE A 236 20.38 13.62 -4.50
N THR A 237 21.25 12.64 -4.76
CA THR A 237 22.70 12.83 -4.69
C THR A 237 23.19 13.80 -5.75
N ALA A 238 22.67 13.73 -6.97
CA ALA A 238 22.97 14.65 -8.06
C ALA A 238 22.55 16.10 -7.74
N ALA A 239 21.48 16.28 -6.96
CA ALA A 239 21.03 17.59 -6.48
C ALA A 239 21.82 18.10 -5.25
N GLY A 240 22.77 17.33 -4.72
CA GLY A 240 23.61 17.70 -3.57
C GLY A 240 23.12 17.21 -2.23
N GLY A 241 22.04 16.40 -2.18
CA GLY A 241 21.56 15.74 -0.97
C GLY A 241 22.48 14.60 -0.53
N GLU A 242 22.54 14.36 0.76
CA GLU A 242 23.31 13.26 1.37
C GLU A 242 22.37 12.14 1.83
N ILE A 243 22.74 10.88 1.57
CA ILE A 243 22.02 9.70 2.04
C ILE A 243 22.97 8.84 2.86
N ARG A 244 22.56 8.49 4.08
CA ARG A 244 23.32 7.63 5.01
C ARG A 244 22.47 6.42 5.37
N THR A 245 22.88 5.25 4.92
CA THR A 245 22.33 3.96 5.38
C THR A 245 23.09 3.45 6.60
N GLY A 246 22.54 2.48 7.33
CA GLY A 246 23.15 2.00 8.58
C GLY A 246 23.25 3.07 9.67
N SER A 247 22.42 4.11 9.59
CA SER A 247 22.45 5.30 10.44
C SER A 247 21.15 5.47 11.24
N PRO A 248 20.86 4.57 12.20
CA PRO A 248 19.65 4.64 12.98
C PRO A 248 19.60 5.91 13.84
N VAL A 249 18.49 6.63 13.77
CA VAL A 249 18.22 7.74 14.69
C VAL A 249 17.74 7.15 16.01
N THR A 250 18.40 7.53 17.10
CA THR A 250 18.15 6.99 18.44
C THR A 250 17.47 7.98 19.40
N GLY A 251 17.34 9.23 19.00
CA GLY A 251 16.68 10.27 19.79
C GLY A 251 16.55 11.57 19.02
N LEU A 252 15.60 12.38 19.46
CA LEU A 252 15.29 13.70 18.92
C LEU A 252 15.08 14.67 20.06
N SER A 253 15.77 15.80 20.03
CA SER A 253 15.64 16.84 21.05
C SER A 253 15.71 18.25 20.47
N ARG A 254 15.18 19.23 21.19
CA ARG A 254 15.30 20.64 20.80
C ARG A 254 16.73 21.14 20.95
N ALA A 255 17.21 21.88 19.96
CA ALA A 255 18.52 22.55 19.98
C ALA A 255 18.36 23.99 19.46
N GLY A 256 18.28 24.94 20.37
CA GLY A 256 17.96 26.32 20.02
C GLY A 256 16.58 26.46 19.37
N SER A 257 16.54 27.03 18.16
CA SER A 257 15.32 27.09 17.33
C SER A 257 15.08 25.85 16.48
N GLY A 258 16.06 24.94 16.37
CA GLY A 258 15.98 23.73 15.55
C GLY A 258 15.99 22.46 16.41
N TRP A 259 16.57 21.41 15.84
CA TRP A 259 16.57 20.05 16.37
C TRP A 259 17.98 19.45 16.41
N SER A 260 18.21 18.62 17.41
CA SER A 260 19.36 17.72 17.49
C SER A 260 18.92 16.28 17.28
N VAL A 261 19.39 15.69 16.20
CA VAL A 261 19.09 14.31 15.77
C VAL A 261 20.22 13.40 16.20
N ALA A 262 20.00 12.55 17.20
CA ALA A 262 21.01 11.67 17.74
C ALA A 262 21.17 10.41 16.90
N THR A 263 22.42 10.08 16.52
CA THR A 263 22.81 8.84 15.86
C THR A 263 23.99 8.19 16.58
N PRO A 264 24.33 6.92 16.35
CA PRO A 264 25.54 6.30 16.92
C PRO A 264 26.84 7.03 16.60
N ASP A 265 26.89 7.73 15.45
CA ASP A 265 28.08 8.46 14.99
C ASP A 265 28.15 9.91 15.51
N GLY A 266 27.15 10.34 16.28
CA GLY A 266 27.05 11.68 16.83
C GLY A 266 25.73 12.36 16.55
N ALA A 267 25.55 13.57 17.04
CA ALA A 267 24.34 14.35 16.82
C ALA A 267 24.46 15.23 15.57
N ILE A 268 23.35 15.36 14.83
CA ILE A 268 23.20 16.23 13.68
C ILE A 268 22.25 17.37 14.05
N GLU A 269 22.73 18.60 14.00
CA GLU A 269 21.90 19.79 14.19
C GLU A 269 21.17 20.12 12.89
N SER A 270 19.86 20.37 12.98
CA SER A 270 18.98 20.60 11.83
C SER A 270 17.95 21.70 12.14
N ASP A 271 17.66 22.52 11.14
CA ASP A 271 16.58 23.51 11.26
C ASP A 271 15.21 22.83 11.23
N THR A 272 15.08 21.82 10.39
CA THR A 272 13.85 21.01 10.25
C THR A 272 14.16 19.53 10.24
N VAL A 273 13.26 18.73 10.85
CA VAL A 273 13.27 17.27 10.82
C VAL A 273 11.97 16.77 10.18
N ILE A 274 12.10 15.90 9.20
CA ILE A 274 10.98 15.18 8.59
C ILE A 274 11.05 13.72 9.06
N LEU A 275 10.06 13.26 9.83
CA LEU A 275 9.97 11.86 10.25
C LEU A 275 9.18 11.06 9.22
N ALA A 276 9.87 10.16 8.51
CA ALA A 276 9.34 9.29 7.46
C ALA A 276 9.32 7.81 7.88
N THR A 277 9.36 7.57 9.19
CA THR A 277 9.37 6.24 9.81
C THR A 277 7.94 5.73 10.08
N PRO A 278 7.75 4.42 10.33
CA PRO A 278 6.49 3.90 10.83
C PRO A 278 6.00 4.63 12.08
N ALA A 279 4.69 4.78 12.27
CA ALA A 279 4.13 5.59 13.35
C ALA A 279 4.65 5.20 14.74
N TYR A 280 4.83 3.92 15.02
CA TYR A 280 5.38 3.45 16.30
C TYR A 280 6.85 3.84 16.51
N VAL A 281 7.67 3.90 15.45
CA VAL A 281 9.05 4.39 15.53
C VAL A 281 9.05 5.90 15.74
N THR A 282 8.19 6.62 15.00
CA THR A 282 7.99 8.07 15.18
C THR A 282 7.55 8.38 16.61
N ALA A 283 6.64 7.57 17.17
CA ALA A 283 6.19 7.72 18.56
C ALA A 283 7.35 7.61 19.56
N ASP A 284 8.20 6.60 19.40
CA ASP A 284 9.37 6.40 20.26
C ASP A 284 10.34 7.61 20.17
N LEU A 285 10.58 8.14 18.96
CA LEU A 285 11.45 9.29 18.75
C LEU A 285 10.88 10.60 19.34
N LEU A 286 9.56 10.73 19.36
CA LEU A 286 8.85 11.91 19.86
C LEU A 286 8.49 11.84 21.34
N ALA A 287 8.72 10.71 22.02
CA ALA A 287 8.22 10.46 23.38
C ALA A 287 8.58 11.56 24.38
N GLU A 288 9.77 12.14 24.31
CA GLU A 288 10.23 13.23 25.18
C GLU A 288 9.91 14.62 24.60
N ALA A 289 10.08 14.79 23.28
CA ALA A 289 10.00 16.10 22.64
C ALA A 289 8.55 16.54 22.35
N ALA A 290 7.65 15.58 22.09
CA ALA A 290 6.25 15.82 21.75
C ALA A 290 5.36 14.66 22.25
N PRO A 291 5.10 14.53 23.57
CA PRO A 291 4.40 13.37 24.14
C PRO A 291 2.94 13.23 23.71
N GLY A 292 2.24 14.31 23.34
CA GLY A 292 0.88 14.28 22.77
C GLY A 292 0.86 13.52 21.45
N PRO A 293 1.54 14.03 20.40
CA PRO A 293 1.73 13.34 19.12
C PRO A 293 2.26 11.90 19.25
N ALA A 294 3.22 11.67 20.16
CA ALA A 294 3.76 10.34 20.41
C ALA A 294 2.68 9.35 20.88
N THR A 295 1.77 9.78 21.74
CA THR A 295 0.67 8.93 22.23
C THR A 295 -0.29 8.54 21.09
N THR A 296 -0.68 9.50 20.26
CA THR A 296 -1.56 9.26 19.09
C THR A 296 -0.90 8.30 18.09
N LEU A 297 0.38 8.50 17.79
CA LEU A 297 1.15 7.66 16.88
C LEU A 297 1.34 6.23 17.42
N ALA A 298 1.60 6.06 18.72
CA ALA A 298 1.75 4.76 19.36
C ALA A 298 0.46 3.92 19.31
N ALA A 299 -0.70 4.58 19.23
CA ALA A 299 -2.00 3.92 19.17
C ALA A 299 -2.35 3.36 17.77
N VAL A 300 -1.62 3.73 16.71
CA VAL A 300 -1.88 3.24 15.35
C VAL A 300 -1.56 1.74 15.28
N PRO A 301 -2.56 0.88 15.02
CA PRO A 301 -2.30 -0.56 14.92
C PRO A 301 -1.60 -0.90 13.60
N TYR A 302 -0.85 -1.99 13.60
CA TYR A 302 -0.12 -2.46 12.42
C TYR A 302 -0.32 -3.95 12.17
N ALA A 303 -0.51 -4.32 10.92
CA ALA A 303 -0.47 -5.72 10.48
C ALA A 303 0.95 -6.15 10.15
N SER A 304 1.27 -7.41 10.50
CA SER A 304 2.43 -8.14 10.02
C SER A 304 2.00 -9.13 8.95
N THR A 305 2.85 -9.34 7.94
CA THR A 305 2.61 -10.30 6.85
C THR A 305 3.89 -10.99 6.44
N ALA A 306 3.76 -12.11 5.72
CA ALA A 306 4.87 -12.71 5.01
C ALA A 306 4.51 -12.93 3.54
N LEU A 307 5.51 -12.86 2.69
CA LEU A 307 5.45 -13.16 1.28
C LEU A 307 6.41 -14.30 0.97
N VAL A 308 5.89 -15.34 0.31
CA VAL A 308 6.70 -16.39 -0.31
C VAL A 308 6.73 -16.10 -1.81
N LEU A 309 7.90 -15.75 -2.32
CA LEU A 309 8.16 -15.66 -3.75
C LEU A 309 8.74 -16.99 -4.23
N ALA A 310 8.13 -17.62 -5.23
CA ALA A 310 8.57 -18.91 -5.74
C ALA A 310 8.67 -18.94 -7.27
N LEU A 311 9.71 -19.55 -7.79
CA LEU A 311 9.77 -20.03 -9.16
C LEU A 311 9.20 -21.44 -9.17
N VAL A 312 8.07 -21.63 -9.84
CA VAL A 312 7.33 -22.90 -9.89
C VAL A 312 7.49 -23.54 -11.26
N ASP A 313 7.82 -24.82 -11.30
CA ASP A 313 7.83 -25.66 -12.50
C ASP A 313 6.39 -26.14 -12.78
N LEU A 314 5.85 -25.71 -13.91
CA LEU A 314 4.48 -26.02 -14.34
C LEU A 314 4.41 -27.18 -15.35
N GLY A 315 5.58 -27.67 -15.81
CA GLY A 315 5.65 -28.61 -16.92
C GLY A 315 5.16 -27.98 -18.24
N ASP A 316 4.22 -28.64 -18.90
CA ASP A 316 3.65 -28.21 -20.19
C ASP A 316 2.38 -27.34 -20.03
N ASP A 317 1.93 -27.09 -18.80
CA ASP A 317 0.71 -26.33 -18.50
C ASP A 317 1.02 -24.85 -18.26
N ASP A 318 -0.01 -24.00 -18.41
CA ASP A 318 0.04 -22.58 -18.08
C ASP A 318 -0.88 -22.26 -16.90
N LEU A 319 -0.61 -21.13 -16.20
CA LEU A 319 -1.51 -20.59 -15.20
C LEU A 319 -2.57 -19.71 -15.84
N GLU A 320 -3.82 -19.88 -15.42
CA GLU A 320 -4.91 -18.99 -15.80
C GLU A 320 -5.02 -17.79 -14.87
N GLY A 321 -5.19 -16.59 -15.44
CA GLY A 321 -5.33 -15.35 -14.68
C GLY A 321 -4.02 -14.74 -14.21
N SER A 322 -4.14 -13.67 -13.43
CA SER A 322 -3.01 -12.92 -12.85
C SER A 322 -2.81 -13.21 -11.37
N GLY A 323 -3.63 -14.08 -10.79
CA GLY A 323 -3.63 -14.45 -9.38
C GLY A 323 -5.02 -14.49 -8.78
N PHE A 324 -5.09 -14.77 -7.48
CA PHE A 324 -6.35 -14.90 -6.77
C PHE A 324 -6.27 -14.37 -5.34
N LEU A 325 -7.45 -14.00 -4.82
CA LEU A 325 -7.69 -13.64 -3.44
C LEU A 325 -8.40 -14.78 -2.72
N VAL A 326 -8.18 -14.90 -1.42
CA VAL A 326 -8.79 -15.92 -0.56
C VAL A 326 -9.62 -15.24 0.51
N PRO A 327 -10.93 -15.57 0.60
CA PRO A 327 -11.80 -15.05 1.65
C PRO A 327 -11.35 -15.48 3.05
N PRO A 328 -11.61 -14.67 4.09
CA PRO A 328 -11.27 -15.02 5.47
C PRO A 328 -12.06 -16.22 6.00
N THR A 329 -13.18 -16.55 5.36
CA THR A 329 -14.03 -17.71 5.68
C THR A 329 -13.52 -19.02 5.08
N ALA A 330 -12.54 -18.97 4.18
CA ALA A 330 -11.91 -20.17 3.64
C ALA A 330 -10.88 -20.73 4.64
N ASP A 331 -10.86 -22.06 4.77
CA ASP A 331 -9.83 -22.77 5.55
C ASP A 331 -8.54 -22.84 4.73
N ALA A 332 -7.81 -21.71 4.70
CA ALA A 332 -6.59 -21.57 3.93
C ALA A 332 -5.53 -20.78 4.69
N PHE A 333 -4.28 -21.17 4.50
CA PHE A 333 -3.12 -20.54 5.11
C PHE A 333 -2.72 -19.25 4.39
N ILE A 334 -2.80 -19.24 3.04
CA ILE A 334 -2.53 -18.06 2.24
C ILE A 334 -3.79 -17.16 2.12
N LYS A 335 -3.59 -15.85 2.09
CA LYS A 335 -4.68 -14.87 1.85
C LYS A 335 -4.80 -14.43 0.41
N ALA A 336 -3.75 -14.60 -0.39
CA ALA A 336 -3.71 -14.22 -1.79
C ALA A 336 -2.54 -14.89 -2.50
N SER A 337 -2.65 -15.02 -3.82
CA SER A 337 -1.53 -15.33 -4.68
C SER A 337 -1.52 -14.43 -5.90
N THR A 338 -0.33 -13.94 -6.31
CA THR A 338 -0.13 -13.22 -7.57
C THR A 338 0.72 -14.08 -8.50
N PHE A 339 0.25 -14.29 -9.71
CA PHE A 339 1.01 -14.93 -10.77
C PHE A 339 1.82 -13.85 -11.50
N ALA A 340 2.95 -13.47 -10.88
CA ALA A 340 3.70 -12.29 -11.27
C ALA A 340 4.16 -12.35 -12.75
N SER A 341 4.55 -13.51 -13.24
CA SER A 341 4.92 -13.71 -14.64
C SER A 341 3.77 -13.58 -15.63
N ASN A 342 2.52 -13.81 -15.20
CA ASN A 342 1.32 -13.59 -16.02
C ASN A 342 0.87 -12.13 -15.95
N LYS A 343 0.95 -11.55 -14.76
CA LYS A 343 0.56 -10.16 -14.53
C LYS A 343 1.48 -9.18 -15.26
N TRP A 344 2.79 -9.45 -15.29
CA TRP A 344 3.80 -8.56 -15.84
C TRP A 344 4.49 -9.20 -17.06
N PRO A 345 4.18 -8.77 -18.32
CA PRO A 345 4.76 -9.36 -19.53
C PRO A 345 6.29 -9.26 -19.62
N TRP A 346 6.90 -8.25 -19.01
CA TRP A 346 8.36 -8.12 -18.97
C TRP A 346 9.01 -9.23 -18.12
N MET A 347 8.36 -9.66 -17.06
CA MET A 347 8.83 -10.70 -16.15
C MET A 347 8.75 -12.08 -16.81
N ARG A 348 7.67 -12.35 -17.56
CA ARG A 348 7.51 -13.60 -18.33
C ARG A 348 8.69 -13.89 -19.24
N ARG A 349 9.27 -12.86 -19.86
CA ARG A 349 10.41 -12.99 -20.76
C ARG A 349 11.75 -13.27 -20.07
N ARG A 350 11.80 -13.20 -18.75
CA ARG A 350 13.02 -13.33 -17.94
C ARG A 350 13.08 -14.58 -17.09
N ILE A 351 12.09 -15.48 -17.23
CA ILE A 351 12.07 -16.77 -16.55
C ILE A 351 12.09 -17.92 -17.56
N PRO A 352 12.54 -19.12 -17.16
CA PRO A 352 12.57 -20.30 -18.05
C PRO A 352 11.17 -20.65 -18.59
N ALA A 353 11.12 -21.27 -19.77
CA ALA A 353 9.88 -21.82 -20.30
C ALA A 353 9.36 -22.94 -19.37
N GLY A 354 8.04 -23.14 -19.31
CA GLY A 354 7.41 -24.12 -18.43
C GLY A 354 7.46 -23.75 -16.94
N THR A 355 7.87 -22.51 -16.59
CA THR A 355 7.88 -22.04 -15.20
C THR A 355 7.01 -20.82 -15.00
N ALA A 356 6.64 -20.50 -13.75
CA ALA A 356 5.98 -19.26 -13.37
C ALA A 356 6.60 -18.66 -12.11
N LEU A 357 6.62 -17.33 -12.03
CA LEU A 357 6.87 -16.62 -10.78
C LEU A 357 5.54 -16.41 -10.05
N VAL A 358 5.47 -16.96 -8.85
CA VAL A 358 4.27 -16.93 -7.98
C VAL A 358 4.63 -16.26 -6.68
N ARG A 359 3.81 -15.32 -6.25
CA ARG A 359 3.87 -14.67 -4.94
C ARG A 359 2.71 -15.18 -4.11
N MET A 360 2.96 -15.76 -2.94
CA MET A 360 1.95 -16.25 -2.00
C MET A 360 2.03 -15.40 -0.73
N SER A 361 0.92 -14.78 -0.35
CA SER A 361 0.87 -13.84 0.77
C SER A 361 0.17 -14.48 1.97
N VAL A 362 0.79 -14.35 3.15
CA VAL A 362 0.34 -14.94 4.43
C VAL A 362 0.17 -13.84 5.47
N GLY A 363 -0.72 -14.05 6.41
CA GLY A 363 -0.95 -13.17 7.57
C GLY A 363 -1.95 -12.06 7.31
N ARG A 364 -2.87 -11.89 8.27
CA ARG A 364 -3.84 -10.78 8.34
C ARG A 364 -3.78 -10.15 9.73
N PHE A 365 -4.15 -8.90 9.82
CA PHE A 365 -4.39 -8.24 11.11
C PHE A 365 -5.45 -9.03 11.91
N GLY A 366 -5.17 -9.25 13.20
CA GLY A 366 -6.05 -10.02 14.07
C GLY A 366 -5.94 -11.54 13.96
N ASP A 367 -5.08 -12.08 13.09
CA ASP A 367 -4.77 -13.51 13.11
C ASP A 367 -4.15 -13.90 14.48
N ALA A 368 -4.46 -15.13 14.92
CA ALA A 368 -3.93 -15.61 16.20
C ALA A 368 -2.38 -15.60 16.18
N PRO A 369 -1.72 -15.18 17.28
CA PRO A 369 -0.26 -15.28 17.39
C PRO A 369 0.23 -16.70 17.13
N GLY A 370 1.40 -16.83 16.46
CA GLY A 370 2.04 -18.13 16.22
C GLY A 370 1.45 -18.93 15.04
N THR A 371 0.51 -18.37 14.27
CA THR A 371 -0.04 -19.09 13.10
C THR A 371 0.98 -19.27 11.98
N TRP A 372 1.79 -18.25 11.73
CA TRP A 372 2.84 -18.27 10.71
C TRP A 372 4.16 -17.65 11.17
N GLN A 373 4.11 -16.79 12.19
CA GLN A 373 5.27 -16.02 12.67
C GLN A 373 6.38 -16.93 13.22
N ASP A 374 5.98 -18.04 13.87
CA ASP A 374 6.91 -18.99 14.51
C ASP A 374 7.45 -20.06 13.55
N LEU A 375 6.91 -20.14 12.33
CA LEU A 375 7.41 -21.06 11.30
C LEU A 375 8.74 -20.58 10.75
N ASP A 376 9.66 -21.50 10.47
CA ASP A 376 10.83 -21.16 9.68
C ASP A 376 10.45 -20.94 8.19
N ASP A 377 11.39 -20.47 7.37
CA ASP A 377 11.11 -20.11 5.98
C ASP A 377 10.78 -21.34 5.12
N ALA A 378 11.32 -22.51 5.44
CA ALA A 378 11.02 -23.75 4.73
C ALA A 378 9.59 -24.22 5.04
N GLU A 379 9.22 -24.28 6.33
CA GLU A 379 7.88 -24.66 6.77
C GLU A 379 6.80 -23.69 6.24
N LEU A 380 7.11 -22.38 6.25
CA LEU A 380 6.21 -21.36 5.72
C LEU A 380 6.02 -21.52 4.20
N THR A 381 7.09 -21.79 3.48
CA THR A 381 7.07 -22.06 2.03
C THR A 381 6.25 -23.30 1.73
N ASP A 382 6.51 -24.40 2.41
CA ASP A 382 5.82 -25.68 2.19
C ASP A 382 4.31 -25.55 2.44
N ARG A 383 3.89 -24.89 3.52
CA ARG A 383 2.48 -24.67 3.84
C ARG A 383 1.80 -23.76 2.84
N ALA A 384 2.44 -22.65 2.48
CA ALA A 384 1.90 -21.71 1.50
C ALA A 384 1.73 -22.37 0.13
N PHE A 385 2.70 -23.20 -0.27
CA PHE A 385 2.64 -23.89 -1.55
C PHE A 385 1.63 -25.04 -1.57
N ALA A 386 1.49 -25.78 -0.47
CA ALA A 386 0.44 -26.81 -0.35
C ALA A 386 -0.96 -26.22 -0.53
N ASP A 387 -1.23 -25.07 0.09
CA ASP A 387 -2.48 -24.33 -0.11
C ASP A 387 -2.67 -23.88 -1.56
N TRP A 388 -1.60 -23.29 -2.12
CA TRP A 388 -1.61 -22.85 -3.52
C TRP A 388 -1.94 -23.99 -4.47
N GLN A 389 -1.33 -25.18 -4.28
CA GLN A 389 -1.63 -26.39 -5.05
C GLN A 389 -3.09 -26.85 -4.87
N ALA A 390 -3.60 -26.83 -3.64
CA ALA A 390 -4.98 -27.24 -3.35
C ALA A 390 -6.00 -26.30 -4.00
N ILE A 391 -5.76 -24.98 -3.93
CA ILE A 391 -6.67 -23.97 -4.49
C ILE A 391 -6.63 -23.98 -6.03
N THR A 392 -5.45 -24.16 -6.64
CA THR A 392 -5.29 -24.18 -8.10
C THR A 392 -5.57 -25.54 -8.72
N GLY A 393 -5.66 -26.61 -7.92
CA GLY A 393 -5.78 -27.98 -8.40
C GLY A 393 -4.50 -28.56 -9.02
N ARG A 394 -3.34 -27.97 -8.75
CA ARG A 394 -2.05 -28.24 -9.43
C ARG A 394 -1.08 -29.05 -8.57
N SER A 395 -1.48 -30.23 -8.14
CA SER A 395 -0.69 -31.08 -7.22
C SER A 395 0.62 -31.62 -7.83
N GLY A 396 0.80 -31.53 -9.14
CA GLY A 396 2.02 -31.99 -9.84
C GLY A 396 3.12 -30.94 -9.91
N ASP A 397 2.80 -29.67 -9.66
CA ASP A 397 3.74 -28.56 -9.73
C ASP A 397 4.74 -28.62 -8.56
N ARG A 398 5.93 -28.06 -8.76
CA ARG A 398 6.97 -28.03 -7.73
C ARG A 398 7.72 -26.71 -7.69
N ILE A 399 8.14 -26.31 -6.52
CA ILE A 399 9.05 -25.18 -6.36
C ILE A 399 10.45 -25.55 -6.82
N LEU A 400 11.03 -24.74 -7.70
CA LEU A 400 12.44 -24.82 -8.10
C LEU A 400 13.34 -24.02 -7.16
N THR A 401 12.90 -22.86 -6.76
CA THR A 401 13.53 -21.99 -5.76
C THR A 401 12.48 -21.07 -5.15
N ALA A 402 12.69 -20.66 -3.91
CA ALA A 402 11.84 -19.72 -3.21
C ALA A 402 12.64 -18.78 -2.31
N GLU A 403 12.03 -17.63 -2.02
CA GLU A 403 12.51 -16.65 -1.05
C GLU A 403 11.34 -16.19 -0.19
N VAL A 404 11.57 -16.05 1.13
CA VAL A 404 10.57 -15.56 2.08
C VAL A 404 10.96 -14.18 2.55
N ARG A 405 9.99 -13.24 2.48
CA ARG A 405 10.12 -11.91 3.07
C ARG A 405 9.08 -11.72 4.16
N ARG A 406 9.55 -11.40 5.37
CA ARG A 406 8.69 -11.09 6.51
C ARG A 406 8.58 -9.59 6.66
N TRP A 407 7.37 -9.12 6.81
CA TRP A 407 7.02 -7.72 6.97
C TRP A 407 6.38 -7.51 8.34
N ASP A 408 7.23 -7.36 9.35
CA ASP A 408 6.77 -7.15 10.72
C ASP A 408 6.26 -5.73 10.90
N ARG A 409 5.03 -5.59 11.41
CA ARG A 409 4.39 -4.29 11.65
C ARG A 409 4.57 -3.32 10.47
N ALA A 410 4.28 -3.79 9.25
CA ALA A 410 4.58 -3.02 8.03
C ALA A 410 3.37 -2.24 7.49
N LEU A 411 2.15 -2.68 7.78
CA LEU A 411 0.93 -2.07 7.23
C LEU A 411 0.07 -1.45 8.34
N PRO A 412 -0.02 -0.11 8.42
CA PRO A 412 -0.89 0.57 9.37
C PRO A 412 -2.35 0.23 9.08
N GLN A 413 -3.12 0.03 10.14
CA GLN A 413 -4.55 -0.28 10.07
C GLN A 413 -5.36 0.98 10.32
N TYR A 414 -6.11 1.41 9.34
CA TYR A 414 -6.99 2.55 9.44
C TYR A 414 -8.32 2.11 10.03
N VAL A 415 -8.40 2.12 11.34
CA VAL A 415 -9.62 1.80 12.09
C VAL A 415 -10.60 2.98 12.07
N PRO A 416 -11.90 2.80 12.35
CA PRO A 416 -12.84 3.92 12.48
C PRO A 416 -12.33 5.04 13.39
N GLY A 417 -12.41 6.28 12.93
CA GLY A 417 -11.86 7.46 13.60
C GLY A 417 -10.39 7.77 13.25
N HIS A 418 -9.76 6.98 12.38
CA HIS A 418 -8.36 7.20 11.99
C HIS A 418 -8.12 8.59 11.38
N LEU A 419 -9.01 9.06 10.49
CA LEU A 419 -8.84 10.38 9.86
C LEU A 419 -8.94 11.51 10.86
N ASP A 420 -9.91 11.46 11.80
CA ASP A 420 -10.05 12.46 12.86
C ASP A 420 -8.77 12.51 13.72
N ALA A 421 -8.21 11.33 14.07
CA ALA A 421 -6.95 11.25 14.82
C ALA A 421 -5.74 11.81 14.04
N VAL A 422 -5.72 11.65 12.70
CA VAL A 422 -4.66 12.23 11.85
C VAL A 422 -4.83 13.74 11.74
N ASP A 423 -6.05 14.25 11.60
CA ASP A 423 -6.31 15.69 11.55
C ASP A 423 -5.89 16.38 12.86
N ASP A 424 -6.27 15.82 14.02
CA ASP A 424 -5.83 16.30 15.33
C ASP A 424 -4.30 16.26 15.47
N LEU A 425 -3.66 15.18 15.01
CA LEU A 425 -2.20 15.06 15.02
C LEU A 425 -1.53 16.10 14.12
N ASP A 426 -2.06 16.37 12.94
CA ASP A 426 -1.52 17.36 12.01
C ASP A 426 -1.64 18.79 12.61
N GLU A 427 -2.72 19.09 13.35
CA GLU A 427 -2.86 20.35 14.08
C GLU A 427 -1.81 20.47 15.22
N GLU A 428 -1.59 19.40 15.99
CA GLU A 428 -0.56 19.39 17.06
C GLU A 428 0.85 19.56 16.48
N ILE A 429 1.18 18.87 15.39
CA ILE A 429 2.50 18.95 14.73
C ILE A 429 2.72 20.32 14.11
N ALA A 430 1.70 20.96 13.52
CA ALA A 430 1.80 22.32 12.99
C ALA A 430 2.17 23.36 14.08
N GLY A 431 1.89 23.07 15.35
CA GLY A 431 2.34 23.87 16.51
C GLY A 431 3.80 23.65 16.90
N ILE A 432 4.51 22.71 16.28
CA ILE A 432 5.89 22.34 16.62
C ILE A 432 6.83 22.79 15.50
N GLU A 433 7.49 23.93 15.69
CA GLU A 433 8.38 24.51 14.67
C GLU A 433 9.45 23.52 14.19
N GLY A 434 9.62 23.40 12.88
CA GLY A 434 10.65 22.58 12.24
C GLY A 434 10.45 21.07 12.40
N LEU A 435 9.21 20.59 12.63
CA LEU A 435 8.89 19.16 12.68
C LEU A 435 7.79 18.82 11.69
N GLU A 436 8.01 17.80 10.87
CA GLU A 436 7.07 17.33 9.86
C GLU A 436 6.95 15.82 9.86
N LEU A 437 5.76 15.30 9.49
CA LEU A 437 5.47 13.87 9.43
C LEU A 437 5.04 13.45 8.02
N VAL A 438 5.70 12.43 7.47
CA VAL A 438 5.34 11.79 6.19
C VAL A 438 5.36 10.27 6.33
N GLY A 439 4.60 9.57 5.51
CA GLY A 439 4.55 8.10 5.57
C GLY A 439 3.18 7.52 5.34
N SER A 440 3.09 6.20 5.42
CA SER A 440 1.88 5.42 5.13
C SER A 440 0.84 5.44 6.26
N ALA A 441 1.17 6.00 7.44
CA ALA A 441 0.26 6.01 8.58
C ALA A 441 -0.77 7.15 8.55
N TYR A 442 -0.73 8.04 7.58
CA TYR A 442 -1.49 9.30 7.60
C TYR A 442 -2.55 9.37 6.49
N SER A 443 -2.13 9.65 5.24
CA SER A 443 -3.05 10.01 4.14
C SER A 443 -3.34 8.84 3.18
N GLY A 444 -2.92 7.64 3.51
CA GLY A 444 -3.09 6.42 2.72
C GLY A 444 -1.83 5.56 2.64
N VAL A 445 -2.02 4.23 2.61
CA VAL A 445 -0.90 3.25 2.56
C VAL A 445 -0.28 3.11 1.17
N GLY A 446 -0.98 3.56 0.13
CA GLY A 446 -0.52 3.40 -1.25
C GLY A 446 0.64 4.34 -1.61
N ILE A 447 1.52 3.89 -2.52
CA ILE A 447 2.66 4.66 -3.02
C ILE A 447 2.28 6.09 -3.41
N PRO A 448 1.18 6.34 -4.17
CA PRO A 448 0.81 7.71 -4.54
C PRO A 448 0.47 8.60 -3.34
N ALA A 449 -0.18 8.03 -2.32
CA ALA A 449 -0.54 8.79 -1.11
C ALA A 449 0.72 9.16 -0.30
N CYS A 450 1.67 8.23 -0.20
CA CYS A 450 2.96 8.47 0.45
C CYS A 450 3.76 9.57 -0.26
N ILE A 451 3.83 9.54 -1.59
CA ILE A 451 4.48 10.57 -2.41
C ILE A 451 3.75 11.91 -2.26
N GLY A 452 2.41 11.91 -2.39
CA GLY A 452 1.61 13.13 -2.33
C GLY A 452 1.76 13.88 -1.00
N ARG A 453 1.75 13.16 0.13
CA ARG A 453 1.99 13.77 1.45
C ARG A 453 3.43 14.32 1.55
N ALA A 454 4.41 13.56 1.06
CA ALA A 454 5.81 13.99 1.07
C ALA A 454 6.02 15.28 0.24
N HIS A 455 5.42 15.35 -0.95
CA HIS A 455 5.45 16.55 -1.79
C HIS A 455 4.73 17.73 -1.14
N ALA A 456 3.57 17.51 -0.54
CA ALA A 456 2.83 18.59 0.15
C ALA A 456 3.64 19.19 1.32
N VAL A 457 4.36 18.37 2.08
CA VAL A 457 5.28 18.81 3.13
C VAL A 457 6.45 19.61 2.51
N ALA A 458 7.09 19.08 1.48
CA ALA A 458 8.21 19.74 0.83
C ALA A 458 7.81 21.10 0.23
N ASP A 459 6.66 21.19 -0.45
CA ASP A 459 6.15 22.42 -1.04
C ASP A 459 5.89 23.51 0.01
N ARG A 460 5.38 23.14 1.20
CA ARG A 460 5.23 24.08 2.32
C ARG A 460 6.56 24.63 2.81
N LEU A 461 7.56 23.78 2.96
CA LEU A 461 8.90 24.21 3.41
C LEU A 461 9.57 25.15 2.42
N MET A 462 9.45 24.88 1.11
CA MET A 462 9.98 25.78 0.06
C MET A 462 9.29 27.14 0.04
N THR A 463 7.97 27.22 0.34
CA THR A 463 7.24 28.49 0.34
C THR A 463 7.52 29.35 1.56
N THR A 464 7.79 28.76 2.72
CA THR A 464 8.10 29.49 3.97
C THR A 464 9.49 30.13 3.95
N ASP A 465 10.45 29.56 3.22
CA ASP A 465 11.80 30.10 3.09
C ASP A 465 11.94 31.19 1.99
N SER A 466 10.92 31.46 1.18
CA SER A 466 10.89 32.57 0.23
C SER A 466 10.68 33.89 0.97
N PRO A 467 11.63 34.86 0.96
CA PRO A 467 11.43 36.15 1.59
C PRO A 467 10.26 36.88 0.93
N ASP A 468 9.36 37.40 1.75
CA ASP A 468 8.18 38.20 1.37
C ASP A 468 8.61 39.42 0.51
N GLU A 469 8.57 39.29 -0.83
CA GLU A 469 8.87 40.37 -1.78
C GLU A 469 7.89 41.56 -1.67
N THR A 470 6.97 41.54 -0.70
CA THR A 470 5.91 42.56 -0.55
C THR A 470 6.27 43.71 0.37
N LYS A 471 7.49 43.81 0.94
CA LYS A 471 7.87 44.91 1.85
C LYS A 471 8.74 46.02 1.25
N GLU A 472 8.98 46.07 -0.05
CA GLU A 472 9.67 47.19 -0.68
C GLU A 472 8.77 47.96 -1.67
N LYS A 473 7.62 48.44 -1.25
CA LYS A 473 6.89 49.55 -1.89
C LYS A 473 6.02 50.28 -0.86
N GLN A 474 6.64 51.05 0.02
CA GLN A 474 6.04 52.23 0.64
C GLN A 474 7.08 53.33 0.76
#